data_64953fa164b05f8969ce8ecbe29eb93b
#
_entry.id   64953fa164b05f8969ce8ecbe29eb93b
#
_cell.length_a   1.000
_cell.length_b   1.000
_cell.length_c   1.000
_cell.angle_alpha   90.00
_cell.angle_beta   90.00
_cell.angle_gamma   90.00
#
_symmetry.space_group_name_H-M   'P 1'
#
loop_
_entity.id
_entity.type
_entity.pdbx_description
1 polymer ?
#
loop_
_entity_poly.entity_id
_entity_poly.type
_entity_poly.pdbx_seq_one_letter_code
_entity_poly.pdbx_strand_id
1 'polypeptide(L)'
;MGPEAKLYKKLKNKLPQISWIRLENNSLLGTPDLLAYNTSGHFFTVELKVTKGNKVKFSPHQIAFHVKHPNNTFILVEALGPGTVKLFRGSQILELEACGLELEACCLGLEACGLMLDSLGA
;
A
#
# COMPACT_ATOMS: atom_id res chain seq x y z
N MET A 1 6.19 7.71 17.16
CA MET A 1 5.57 7.53 15.85
C MET A 1 5.78 6.09 15.39
N GLY A 2 4.72 5.42 15.02
CA GLY A 2 4.78 4.02 14.58
C GLY A 2 5.39 3.86 13.19
N PRO A 3 5.75 2.63 12.81
CA PRO A 3 6.40 2.36 11.51
C PRO A 3 5.55 2.79 10.31
N GLU A 4 4.25 2.53 10.33
CA GLU A 4 3.35 2.90 9.24
C GLU A 4 3.22 4.42 9.11
N ALA A 5 3.23 5.14 10.24
CA ALA A 5 3.20 6.60 10.22
C ALA A 5 4.48 7.18 9.62
N LYS A 6 5.63 6.53 9.87
CA LYS A 6 6.91 6.91 9.25
C LYS A 6 6.88 6.66 7.75
N LEU A 7 6.32 5.54 7.32
CA LEU A 7 6.17 5.23 5.90
C LEU A 7 5.25 6.24 5.21
N TYR A 8 4.14 6.60 5.83
CA TYR A 8 3.24 7.63 5.33
C TYR A 8 3.97 8.96 5.09
N LYS A 9 4.82 9.35 6.07
CA LYS A 9 5.63 10.56 5.96
C LYS A 9 6.58 10.51 4.77
N LYS A 10 7.22 9.35 4.56
CA LYS A 10 8.09 9.14 3.39
C LYS A 10 7.32 9.32 2.08
N LEU A 11 6.10 8.77 2.00
CA LEU A 11 5.27 8.92 0.81
C LEU A 11 4.97 10.38 0.51
N LYS A 12 4.57 11.15 1.50
CA LYS A 12 4.27 12.58 1.31
C LYS A 12 5.48 13.36 0.88
N ASN A 13 6.66 13.04 1.44
CA ASN A 13 7.89 13.76 1.14
C ASN A 13 8.48 13.38 -0.22
N LYS A 14 8.44 12.09 -0.58
CA LYS A 14 9.06 11.57 -1.80
C LYS A 14 8.15 11.60 -3.01
N LEU A 15 6.84 11.55 -2.80
CA LEU A 15 5.83 11.52 -3.87
C LEU A 15 4.81 12.64 -3.68
N PRO A 16 5.24 13.91 -3.67
CA PRO A 16 4.33 15.02 -3.40
C PRO A 16 3.34 15.31 -4.53
N GLN A 17 3.58 14.78 -5.73
CA GLN A 17 2.67 14.92 -6.86
C GLN A 17 1.36 14.15 -6.67
N ILE A 18 1.36 13.15 -5.79
CA ILE A 18 0.16 12.40 -5.43
C ILE A 18 -0.43 13.01 -4.16
N SER A 19 -1.75 13.22 -4.16
CA SER A 19 -2.46 13.69 -2.98
C SER A 19 -2.75 12.49 -2.07
N TRP A 20 -2.20 12.51 -0.86
CA TRP A 20 -2.35 11.43 0.11
C TRP A 20 -3.28 11.87 1.22
N ILE A 21 -4.38 11.15 1.39
CA ILE A 21 -5.38 11.42 2.43
C ILE A 21 -5.39 10.25 3.40
N ARG A 22 -5.05 10.52 4.64
CA ARG A 22 -5.07 9.50 5.68
C ARG A 22 -6.50 9.25 6.12
N LEU A 23 -6.93 7.99 6.05
CA LEU A 23 -8.26 7.60 6.48
C LEU A 23 -8.22 7.24 7.96
N GLU A 24 -8.84 8.07 8.79
CA GLU A 24 -8.96 7.84 10.22
C GLU A 24 -10.39 7.41 10.53
N ASN A 25 -10.63 6.10 10.50
CA ASN A 25 -11.96 5.59 10.75
C ASN A 25 -11.92 4.40 11.68
N ASN A 26 -12.26 4.63 12.93
CA ASN A 26 -12.28 3.59 13.96
C ASN A 26 -13.50 2.68 13.88
N SER A 27 -14.49 3.02 13.06
CA SER A 27 -15.74 2.26 12.97
C SER A 27 -15.80 1.31 11.78
N LEU A 28 -14.91 1.48 10.79
CA LEU A 28 -14.86 0.64 9.60
C LEU A 28 -13.59 -0.21 9.61
N LEU A 29 -13.71 -1.42 10.12
CA LEU A 29 -12.61 -2.36 10.22
C LEU A 29 -12.15 -2.78 8.82
N GLY A 30 -10.85 -2.86 8.61
CA GLY A 30 -10.27 -3.31 7.35
C GLY A 30 -10.16 -2.24 6.28
N THR A 31 -10.65 -1.02 6.53
CA THR A 31 -10.48 0.11 5.61
C THR A 31 -8.99 0.40 5.42
N PRO A 32 -8.53 0.60 4.16
CA PRO A 32 -7.13 0.95 3.92
C PRO A 32 -6.71 2.23 4.62
N ASP A 33 -5.40 2.36 4.86
CA ASP A 33 -4.85 3.51 5.58
C ASP A 33 -4.97 4.83 4.82
N LEU A 34 -4.86 4.78 3.49
CA LEU A 34 -4.80 5.97 2.66
C LEU A 34 -5.79 5.92 1.50
N LEU A 35 -6.39 7.06 1.22
CA LEU A 35 -7.00 7.37 -0.05
C LEU A 35 -6.04 8.27 -0.81
N ALA A 36 -5.75 7.94 -2.06
CA ALA A 36 -4.81 8.69 -2.87
C ALA A 36 -5.46 9.19 -4.16
N TYR A 37 -4.88 10.26 -4.69
CA TYR A 37 -5.39 10.95 -5.87
C TYR A 37 -4.19 11.39 -6.71
N ASN A 38 -4.05 10.83 -7.90
CA ASN A 38 -2.89 11.13 -8.72
C ASN A 38 -3.09 12.33 -9.65
N THR A 39 -2.08 12.66 -10.44
CA THR A 39 -2.11 13.83 -11.33
C THR A 39 -3.13 13.70 -12.45
N SER A 40 -3.54 12.49 -12.80
CA SER A 40 -4.61 12.23 -13.79
C SER A 40 -6.01 12.30 -13.18
N GLY A 41 -6.13 12.56 -11.89
CA GLY A 41 -7.41 12.60 -11.21
C GLY A 41 -7.98 11.23 -10.88
N HIS A 42 -7.15 10.22 -10.83
CA HIS A 42 -7.55 8.85 -10.53
C HIS A 42 -7.44 8.55 -9.06
N PHE A 43 -8.51 8.03 -8.45
CA PHE A 43 -8.52 7.61 -7.04
C PHE A 43 -8.06 6.15 -6.90
N PHE A 44 -7.33 5.90 -5.83
CA PHE A 44 -6.99 4.56 -5.41
C PHE A 44 -6.73 4.54 -3.91
N THR A 45 -6.74 3.35 -3.31
CA THR A 45 -6.45 3.21 -1.89
C THR A 45 -5.12 2.48 -1.70
N VAL A 46 -4.47 2.74 -0.58
CA VAL A 46 -3.21 2.11 -0.23
C VAL A 46 -3.24 1.65 1.22
N GLU A 47 -3.03 0.35 1.42
CA GLU A 47 -2.79 -0.23 2.73
C GLU A 47 -1.29 -0.19 3.01
N LEU A 48 -0.89 0.35 4.15
CA LEU A 48 0.52 0.43 4.53
C LEU A 48 0.88 -0.73 5.45
N LYS A 49 1.99 -1.40 5.14
CA LYS A 49 2.55 -2.45 5.99
C LYS A 49 4.03 -2.24 6.14
N VAL A 50 4.52 -2.48 7.35
CA VAL A 50 5.95 -2.47 7.64
C VAL A 50 6.27 -3.80 8.30
N THR A 51 7.29 -4.49 7.81
CA THR A 51 7.66 -5.79 8.32
C THR A 51 9.17 -5.87 8.56
N LYS A 52 9.56 -6.68 9.54
CA LYS A 52 10.97 -6.96 9.82
C LYS A 52 11.46 -8.17 9.04
N GLY A 53 10.56 -9.13 8.81
CA GLY A 53 10.88 -10.37 8.09
C GLY A 53 10.19 -10.41 6.75
N ASN A 54 10.05 -11.63 6.24
CA ASN A 54 9.46 -11.88 4.92
C ASN A 54 7.94 -11.97 4.95
N LYS A 55 7.35 -12.24 6.11
CA LYS A 55 5.91 -12.43 6.25
C LYS A 55 5.19 -11.10 6.36
N VAL A 56 4.06 -10.99 5.67
CA VAL A 56 3.16 -9.84 5.75
C VAL A 56 1.84 -10.33 6.33
N LYS A 57 1.43 -9.75 7.45
CA LYS A 57 0.23 -10.18 8.16
C LYS A 57 -0.91 -9.19 7.94
N PHE A 58 -2.10 -9.73 7.74
CA PHE A 58 -3.32 -8.93 7.59
C PHE A 58 -4.38 -9.42 8.56
N SER A 59 -5.21 -8.49 9.03
CA SER A 59 -6.40 -8.88 9.78
C SER A 59 -7.44 -9.50 8.84
N PRO A 60 -8.38 -10.32 9.36
CA PRO A 60 -9.46 -10.85 8.54
C PRO A 60 -10.28 -9.75 7.84
N HIS A 61 -10.42 -8.59 8.48
CA HIS A 61 -11.14 -7.45 7.91
C HIS A 61 -10.40 -6.82 6.75
N GLN A 62 -9.07 -6.73 6.84
CA GLN A 62 -8.24 -6.22 5.73
C GLN A 62 -8.31 -7.15 4.53
N ILE A 63 -8.28 -8.46 4.77
CA ILE A 63 -8.43 -9.47 3.70
C ILE A 63 -9.80 -9.33 3.06
N ALA A 64 -10.86 -9.28 3.87
CA ALA A 64 -12.22 -9.16 3.36
C ALA A 64 -12.41 -7.90 2.51
N PHE A 65 -11.87 -6.77 2.95
CA PHE A 65 -11.94 -5.53 2.18
C PHE A 65 -11.32 -5.67 0.80
N HIS A 66 -10.09 -6.20 0.73
CA HIS A 66 -9.36 -6.28 -0.55
C HIS A 66 -9.92 -7.36 -1.46
N VAL A 67 -10.47 -8.43 -0.91
CA VAL A 67 -11.17 -9.45 -1.71
C VAL A 67 -12.45 -8.87 -2.33
N LYS A 68 -13.18 -8.07 -1.55
CA LYS A 68 -14.41 -7.43 -2.00
C LYS A 68 -14.15 -6.29 -2.99
N HIS A 69 -13.03 -5.57 -2.82
CA HIS A 69 -12.66 -4.42 -3.64
C HIS A 69 -11.29 -4.63 -4.30
N PRO A 70 -11.23 -5.49 -5.33
CA PRO A 70 -9.93 -5.85 -5.93
C PRO A 70 -9.35 -4.81 -6.86
N ASN A 71 -10.16 -3.84 -7.31
CA ASN A 71 -9.73 -2.81 -8.26
C ASN A 71 -9.39 -1.50 -7.53
N ASN A 72 -8.37 -0.80 -8.03
CA ASN A 72 -7.94 0.49 -7.50
C ASN A 72 -7.54 0.44 -6.02
N THR A 73 -7.07 -0.73 -5.59
CA THR A 73 -6.56 -0.94 -4.23
C THR A 73 -5.14 -1.50 -4.31
N PHE A 74 -4.27 -1.00 -3.44
CA PHE A 74 -2.87 -1.37 -3.42
C PHE A 74 -2.39 -1.61 -2.00
N ILE A 75 -1.33 -2.39 -1.87
CA ILE A 75 -0.67 -2.67 -0.59
C ILE A 75 0.79 -2.30 -0.77
N LEU A 76 1.26 -1.36 0.04
CA LEU A 76 2.65 -0.93 0.02
C LEU A 76 3.34 -1.48 1.27
N VAL A 77 4.40 -2.25 1.06
CA VAL A 77 5.11 -2.91 2.15
C VAL A 77 6.55 -2.39 2.21
N GLU A 78 6.95 -1.91 3.39
CA GLU A 78 8.34 -1.58 3.67
C GLU A 78 8.97 -2.72 4.47
N ALA A 79 10.04 -3.31 3.92
CA ALA A 79 10.84 -4.32 4.60
C ALA A 79 12.01 -3.62 5.29
N LEU A 80 12.01 -3.59 6.62
CA LEU A 80 12.98 -2.81 7.39
C LEU A 80 14.41 -3.36 7.31
N GLY A 81 14.56 -4.68 7.27
CA GLY A 81 15.90 -5.28 7.19
C GLY A 81 16.63 -4.86 5.92
N PRO A 82 16.12 -5.21 4.73
CA PRO A 82 16.71 -4.77 3.47
C PRO A 82 16.56 -3.27 3.18
N GLY A 83 15.62 -2.60 3.83
CA GLY A 83 15.31 -1.21 3.54
C GLY A 83 14.61 -1.00 2.20
N THR A 84 13.85 -2.00 1.74
CA THR A 84 13.18 -1.97 0.45
C THR A 84 11.68 -1.73 0.60
N VAL A 85 11.09 -1.09 -0.42
CA VAL A 85 9.64 -0.86 -0.51
C VAL A 85 9.12 -1.62 -1.72
N LYS A 86 8.03 -2.36 -1.53
CA LYS A 86 7.37 -3.14 -2.59
C LYS A 86 5.90 -2.79 -2.67
N LEU A 87 5.40 -2.65 -3.88
CA LEU A 87 4.00 -2.37 -4.14
C LEU A 87 3.31 -3.61 -4.71
N PHE A 88 2.18 -3.97 -4.12
CA PHE A 88 1.34 -5.07 -4.58
C PHE A 88 -0.06 -4.57 -4.89
N ARG A 89 -0.79 -5.27 -5.75
CA ARG A 89 -2.20 -4.99 -5.96
C ARG A 89 -3.02 -5.52 -4.79
N GLY A 90 -4.10 -4.81 -4.44
CA GLY A 90 -5.00 -5.30 -3.40
C GLY A 90 -5.58 -6.67 -3.69
N SER A 91 -5.79 -6.99 -4.98
CA SER A 91 -6.27 -8.31 -5.41
C SER A 91 -5.31 -9.45 -5.08
N GLN A 92 -4.04 -9.13 -4.77
CA GLN A 92 -3.02 -10.12 -4.42
C GLN A 92 -2.91 -10.39 -2.92
N ILE A 93 -3.85 -9.88 -2.11
CA ILE A 93 -3.72 -9.94 -0.65
C ILE A 93 -3.58 -11.37 -0.12
N LEU A 94 -4.34 -12.31 -0.67
CA LEU A 94 -4.26 -13.71 -0.22
C LEU A 94 -2.92 -14.35 -0.58
N GLU A 95 -2.42 -14.09 -1.79
CA GLU A 95 -1.12 -14.57 -2.23
C GLU A 95 0.00 -13.93 -1.41
N LEU A 96 -0.11 -12.63 -1.13
CA LEU A 96 0.88 -11.91 -0.34
C LEU A 96 0.96 -12.44 1.09
N GLU A 97 -0.18 -12.75 1.69
CA GLU A 97 -0.20 -13.36 3.02
C GLU A 97 0.40 -14.77 3.00
N ALA A 98 0.13 -15.55 1.96
CA ALA A 98 0.63 -16.92 1.84
C ALA A 98 2.13 -16.97 1.53
N CYS A 99 2.60 -16.14 0.59
CA CYS A 99 3.97 -16.19 0.07
C CYS A 99 4.91 -15.16 0.72
N GLY A 100 4.35 -14.12 1.35
CA GLY A 100 5.16 -13.03 1.89
C GLY A 100 5.85 -12.24 0.79
N LEU A 101 6.99 -11.63 1.12
CA LEU A 101 7.73 -10.76 0.21
C LEU A 101 8.41 -11.50 -0.94
N GLU A 102 8.31 -12.82 -0.99
CA GLU A 102 8.76 -13.61 -2.14
C GLU A 102 7.80 -13.49 -3.33
N LEU A 103 6.55 -13.06 -3.08
CA LEU A 103 5.61 -12.77 -4.16
C LEU A 103 6.16 -11.63 -5.02
N GLU A 104 5.99 -11.76 -6.34
CA GLU A 104 6.44 -10.72 -7.27
C GLU A 104 5.61 -9.45 -7.08
N ALA A 105 6.31 -8.34 -6.81
CA ALA A 105 5.69 -7.05 -6.63
C ALA A 105 5.44 -6.36 -7.98
N CYS A 106 4.45 -5.45 -8.02
CA CYS A 106 4.23 -4.60 -9.19
C CYS A 106 5.40 -3.67 -9.43
N CYS A 107 5.96 -3.12 -8.36
CA CYS A 107 7.08 -2.18 -8.40
C CYS A 107 7.96 -2.33 -7.17
N LEU A 108 9.23 -2.02 -7.33
CA LEU A 108 10.23 -2.00 -6.25
C LEU A 108 10.78 -0.59 -6.08
N GLY A 109 10.82 -0.12 -4.84
CA GLY A 109 11.32 1.21 -4.50
C GLY A 109 10.27 2.30 -4.63
N LEU A 110 10.40 3.35 -3.79
CA LEU A 110 9.41 4.44 -3.76
C LEU A 110 9.28 5.17 -5.07
N GLU A 111 10.39 5.42 -5.76
CA GLU A 111 10.37 6.15 -7.02
C GLU A 111 9.59 5.38 -8.10
N ALA A 112 9.90 4.10 -8.28
CA ALA A 112 9.20 3.27 -9.25
C ALA A 112 7.72 3.10 -8.88
N CYS A 113 7.43 2.91 -7.59
CA CYS A 113 6.05 2.83 -7.12
C CYS A 113 5.29 4.12 -7.41
N GLY A 114 5.92 5.27 -7.20
CA GLY A 114 5.32 6.57 -7.49
C GLY A 114 4.99 6.75 -8.96
N LEU A 115 5.91 6.36 -9.84
CA LEU A 115 5.69 6.44 -11.28
C LEU A 115 4.52 5.55 -11.72
N MET A 116 4.45 4.34 -11.20
CA MET A 116 3.37 3.41 -11.49
C MET A 116 2.02 3.95 -11.01
N LEU A 117 1.94 4.43 -9.77
CA LEU A 117 0.71 4.95 -9.21
C LEU A 117 0.25 6.23 -9.92
N ASP A 118 1.18 7.08 -10.35
CA ASP A 118 0.84 8.30 -11.06
C ASP A 118 0.40 8.03 -12.50
N SER A 119 0.69 6.86 -13.05
CA SER A 119 0.26 6.45 -14.38
C SER A 119 -1.17 5.91 -14.43
N LEU A 120 -1.79 5.62 -13.28
CA LEU A 120 -3.13 5.06 -13.23
C LEU A 120 -4.15 6.05 -13.82
N GLY A 121 -5.04 5.56 -14.65
CA GLY A 121 -6.08 6.37 -15.26
C GLY A 121 -5.61 7.30 -16.36
N ALA A 122 -4.34 7.21 -16.74
CA ALA A 122 -3.78 8.04 -17.81
C ALA A 122 -4.09 7.47 -19.20
#